data_30956fa6d2d0bd8e7fc17ae2f4637277
#
_entry.id   30956fa6d2d0bd8e7fc17ae2f4637277
#
_cell.length_a   1.000
_cell.length_b   1.000
_cell.length_c   1.000
_cell.angle_alpha   90.00
_cell.angle_beta   90.00
_cell.angle_gamma   90.00
#
_symmetry.space_group_name_H-M   'P 1'
#
loop_
_entity.id
_entity.type
_entity.pdbx_description
1 polymer ?
#
loop_
_entity_poly.entity_id
_entity_poly.type
_entity_poly.pdbx_seq_one_letter_code
_entity_poly.pdbx_strand_id
1 'polypeptide(L)'
;MNREEKQKIFEPLSRNFETEQFKAYYLDMVAEIPDYIFTMPSSTSGKFHNSTQCQTYGQVYHIYMFDSVLNHRLRLKGNKELYPTPEERDAMRCVPVFHDAVKCGWNGSRYTVQDHPMLAAKWVIETTVEHDIPMEHKQMIADMCEAHSGEWNKSRSGQVIMSEPRNPREFFIHECDILASRSDLDYLIPDELKELLGENVTIEKPEVKIEDYKFTFGKHKGELITDVAKNHKDYLEWMRDNMSLQEPLKTFIQTLLA
;
A
#
# COMPACT_ATOMS: atom_id res chain seq x y z
N MET A 1 -14.93 -9.61 4.83
CA MET A 1 -15.78 -9.22 3.67
C MET A 1 -16.03 -10.44 2.81
N ASN A 2 -17.23 -10.58 2.21
CA ASN A 2 -17.47 -11.63 1.24
C ASN A 2 -16.94 -11.23 -0.17
N ARG A 3 -16.95 -12.19 -1.10
CA ARG A 3 -16.45 -12.00 -2.47
C ARG A 3 -17.13 -10.82 -3.20
N GLU A 4 -18.46 -10.77 -3.14
CA GLU A 4 -19.25 -9.75 -3.84
C GLU A 4 -19.01 -8.35 -3.29
N GLU A 5 -18.86 -8.21 -1.96
CA GLU A 5 -18.52 -6.93 -1.32
C GLU A 5 -17.17 -6.40 -1.79
N LYS A 6 -16.13 -7.27 -1.85
CA LYS A 6 -14.80 -6.89 -2.35
C LYS A 6 -14.83 -6.45 -3.81
N GLN A 7 -15.49 -7.26 -4.65
CA GLN A 7 -15.63 -6.95 -6.07
C GLN A 7 -16.35 -5.62 -6.29
N LYS A 8 -17.45 -5.38 -5.54
CA LYS A 8 -18.24 -4.14 -5.64
C LYS A 8 -17.41 -2.88 -5.37
N ILE A 9 -16.44 -2.94 -4.45
CA ILE A 9 -15.56 -1.80 -4.15
C ILE A 9 -14.66 -1.46 -5.34
N PHE A 10 -14.12 -2.44 -6.05
CA PHE A 10 -13.18 -2.21 -7.14
C PHE A 10 -13.77 -2.39 -8.56
N GLU A 11 -15.04 -2.80 -8.68
CA GLU A 11 -15.74 -2.89 -9.96
C GLU A 11 -15.73 -1.57 -10.77
N PRO A 12 -15.86 -0.37 -10.16
CA PRO A 12 -15.78 0.88 -10.92
C PRO A 12 -14.49 1.04 -11.72
N LEU A 13 -13.36 0.54 -11.23
CA LEU A 13 -12.08 0.56 -11.93
C LEU A 13 -12.07 -0.35 -13.16
N SER A 14 -12.85 -1.44 -13.12
CA SER A 14 -12.95 -2.39 -14.24
C SER A 14 -13.60 -1.79 -15.51
N ARG A 15 -14.24 -0.63 -15.40
CA ARG A 15 -14.83 0.10 -16.57
C ARG A 15 -13.77 0.59 -17.55
N ASN A 16 -12.52 0.69 -17.15
CA ASN A 16 -11.40 1.09 -18.00
C ASN A 16 -10.81 -0.06 -18.82
N PHE A 17 -11.16 -1.31 -18.51
CA PHE A 17 -10.66 -2.48 -19.23
C PHE A 17 -11.23 -2.53 -20.65
N GLU A 18 -10.39 -2.93 -21.60
CA GLU A 18 -10.71 -3.01 -23.02
C GLU A 18 -11.13 -4.43 -23.43
N THR A 19 -10.78 -5.46 -22.64
CA THR A 19 -11.09 -6.86 -22.88
C THR A 19 -11.90 -7.46 -21.75
N GLU A 20 -12.94 -8.22 -22.06
CA GLU A 20 -13.79 -8.88 -21.06
C GLU A 20 -13.02 -9.95 -20.27
N GLN A 21 -12.03 -10.57 -20.91
CA GLN A 21 -11.19 -11.59 -20.29
C GLN A 21 -10.37 -11.04 -19.13
N PHE A 22 -9.67 -9.92 -19.33
CA PHE A 22 -8.92 -9.26 -18.27
C PHE A 22 -9.83 -8.67 -17.19
N LYS A 23 -10.98 -8.14 -17.58
CA LYS A 23 -11.97 -7.65 -16.63
C LYS A 23 -12.47 -8.76 -15.69
N ALA A 24 -12.79 -9.92 -16.23
CA ALA A 24 -13.20 -11.07 -15.43
C ALA A 24 -12.07 -11.56 -14.51
N TYR A 25 -10.86 -11.70 -15.04
CA TYR A 25 -9.67 -12.04 -14.26
C TYR A 25 -9.43 -11.05 -13.12
N TYR A 26 -9.47 -9.76 -13.41
CA TYR A 26 -9.31 -8.70 -12.42
C TYR A 26 -10.30 -8.82 -11.27
N LEU A 27 -11.60 -8.98 -11.58
CA LEU A 27 -12.64 -9.07 -10.56
C LEU A 27 -12.50 -10.33 -9.70
N ASP A 28 -12.09 -11.43 -10.29
CA ASP A 28 -11.88 -12.66 -9.55
C ASP A 28 -10.64 -12.60 -8.65
N MET A 29 -9.56 -11.96 -9.12
CA MET A 29 -8.38 -11.69 -8.30
C MET A 29 -8.69 -10.74 -7.14
N VAL A 30 -9.51 -9.70 -7.36
CA VAL A 30 -9.98 -8.79 -6.30
C VAL A 30 -10.65 -9.54 -5.15
N ALA A 31 -11.41 -10.59 -5.46
CA ALA A 31 -12.10 -11.38 -4.45
C ALA A 31 -11.14 -12.14 -3.50
N GLU A 32 -9.92 -12.42 -3.94
CA GLU A 32 -8.89 -13.12 -3.16
C GLU A 32 -8.06 -12.19 -2.26
N ILE A 33 -8.19 -10.88 -2.43
CA ILE A 33 -7.42 -9.89 -1.64
C ILE A 33 -7.79 -10.01 -0.16
N PRO A 34 -6.81 -10.01 0.78
CA PRO A 34 -7.07 -10.05 2.21
C PRO A 34 -7.94 -8.88 2.69
N ASP A 35 -8.85 -9.12 3.62
CA ASP A 35 -9.83 -8.14 4.11
C ASP A 35 -9.19 -6.86 4.67
N TYR A 36 -8.01 -6.96 5.27
CA TYR A 36 -7.33 -5.82 5.87
C TYR A 36 -7.00 -4.70 4.87
N ILE A 37 -6.87 -5.00 3.56
CA ILE A 37 -6.61 -3.99 2.52
C ILE A 37 -7.72 -2.94 2.48
N PHE A 38 -8.95 -3.34 2.74
CA PHE A 38 -10.13 -2.48 2.69
C PHE A 38 -10.26 -1.54 3.90
N THR A 39 -9.49 -1.77 4.95
CA THR A 39 -9.57 -1.01 6.21
C THR A 39 -8.24 -0.42 6.66
N MET A 40 -7.12 -0.78 6.02
CA MET A 40 -5.81 -0.31 6.42
C MET A 40 -5.48 1.09 5.87
N PRO A 41 -4.64 1.86 6.56
CA PRO A 41 -4.11 3.12 6.02
C PRO A 41 -3.20 2.86 4.82
N SER A 42 -3.17 3.79 3.86
CA SER A 42 -2.26 3.71 2.72
C SER A 42 -0.79 3.85 3.13
N SER A 43 -0.51 4.58 4.22
CA SER A 43 0.82 4.69 4.82
C SER A 43 0.73 4.86 6.33
N THR A 44 1.65 4.23 7.06
CA THR A 44 1.76 4.36 8.52
C THR A 44 2.67 5.52 8.94
N SER A 45 3.50 6.04 8.04
CA SER A 45 4.51 7.07 8.37
C SER A 45 3.96 8.51 8.32
N GLY A 46 2.84 8.75 7.67
CA GLY A 46 2.31 10.09 7.41
C GLY A 46 3.21 10.97 6.52
N LYS A 47 4.34 10.46 6.08
CA LYS A 47 5.31 11.18 5.24
C LYS A 47 4.89 11.19 3.77
N PHE A 48 4.33 10.08 3.34
CA PHE A 48 3.72 9.89 2.02
C PHE A 48 2.24 9.57 2.23
N HIS A 49 1.41 9.71 1.23
CA HIS A 49 -0.03 9.45 1.34
C HIS A 49 -0.70 10.25 2.47
N ASN A 50 -0.27 11.51 2.65
CA ASN A 50 -0.72 12.36 3.75
C ASN A 50 -1.95 13.22 3.40
N SER A 51 -2.57 13.02 2.25
CA SER A 51 -3.82 13.70 1.94
C SER A 51 -4.91 13.31 2.93
N THR A 52 -5.85 14.22 3.17
CA THR A 52 -7.01 13.95 4.03
C THR A 52 -7.78 12.72 3.57
N GLN A 53 -7.89 12.53 2.26
CA GLN A 53 -8.58 11.40 1.65
C GLN A 53 -7.86 10.07 1.92
N CYS A 54 -6.52 10.03 1.79
CA CYS A 54 -5.72 8.87 2.17
C CYS A 54 -5.85 8.52 3.66
N GLN A 55 -5.99 9.52 4.53
CA GLN A 55 -6.20 9.31 5.96
C GLN A 55 -7.61 8.79 6.27
N THR A 56 -8.62 9.23 5.51
CA THR A 56 -10.02 8.86 5.72
C THR A 56 -10.35 7.51 5.10
N TYR A 57 -9.91 7.26 3.86
CA TYR A 57 -10.31 6.08 3.09
C TYR A 57 -9.17 5.08 2.86
N GLY A 58 -7.98 5.36 3.40
CA GLY A 58 -6.88 4.42 3.47
C GLY A 58 -6.33 3.95 2.14
N GLN A 59 -5.99 2.67 2.10
CA GLN A 59 -5.38 2.02 0.93
C GLN A 59 -6.32 2.01 -0.29
N VAL A 60 -7.62 1.90 -0.09
CA VAL A 60 -8.59 1.92 -1.18
C VAL A 60 -8.53 3.25 -1.94
N TYR A 61 -8.44 4.38 -1.23
CA TYR A 61 -8.30 5.68 -1.90
C TYR A 61 -7.01 5.75 -2.72
N HIS A 62 -5.89 5.29 -2.16
CA HIS A 62 -4.62 5.26 -2.89
C HIS A 62 -4.72 4.45 -4.19
N ILE A 63 -5.37 3.29 -4.14
CA ILE A 63 -5.62 2.46 -5.32
C ILE A 63 -6.42 3.21 -6.39
N TYR A 64 -7.49 3.90 -6.01
CA TYR A 64 -8.28 4.72 -6.93
C TYR A 64 -7.48 5.87 -7.53
N MET A 65 -6.64 6.50 -6.72
CA MET A 65 -5.76 7.57 -7.17
C MET A 65 -4.73 7.04 -8.17
N PHE A 66 -4.12 5.88 -7.88
CA PHE A 66 -3.18 5.23 -8.79
C PHE A 66 -3.86 4.86 -10.13
N ASP A 67 -5.03 4.23 -10.09
CA ASP A 67 -5.81 3.91 -11.31
C ASP A 67 -6.12 5.16 -12.12
N SER A 68 -6.53 6.25 -11.45
CA SER A 68 -6.84 7.51 -12.12
C SER A 68 -5.62 8.09 -12.83
N VAL A 69 -4.47 8.16 -12.16
CA VAL A 69 -3.21 8.64 -12.73
C VAL A 69 -2.78 7.75 -13.91
N LEU A 70 -2.81 6.43 -13.72
CA LEU A 70 -2.46 5.46 -14.74
C LEU A 70 -3.32 5.64 -16.01
N ASN A 71 -4.64 5.64 -15.86
CA ASN A 71 -5.55 5.75 -17.00
C ASN A 71 -5.45 7.12 -17.69
N HIS A 72 -5.22 8.21 -16.93
CA HIS A 72 -4.95 9.51 -17.53
C HIS A 72 -3.68 9.46 -18.40
N ARG A 73 -2.60 8.92 -17.88
CA ARG A 73 -1.32 8.80 -18.61
C ARG A 73 -1.43 7.87 -19.82
N LEU A 74 -2.13 6.72 -19.71
CA LEU A 74 -2.34 5.80 -20.83
C LEU A 74 -3.11 6.41 -22.00
N ARG A 75 -3.94 7.44 -21.77
CA ARG A 75 -4.68 8.14 -22.83
C ARG A 75 -3.79 9.11 -23.63
N LEU A 76 -2.63 9.49 -23.12
CA LEU A 76 -1.70 10.37 -23.83
C LEU A 76 -1.13 9.65 -25.06
N LYS A 77 -1.07 10.35 -26.20
CA LYS A 77 -0.71 9.76 -27.51
C LYS A 77 0.61 9.00 -27.48
N GLY A 78 1.67 9.56 -26.91
CA GLY A 78 2.98 8.91 -26.86
C GLY A 78 2.99 7.63 -26.01
N ASN A 79 2.17 7.56 -24.96
CA ASN A 79 2.09 6.38 -24.11
C ASN A 79 1.31 5.23 -24.74
N LYS A 80 0.32 5.53 -25.61
CA LYS A 80 -0.37 4.50 -26.39
C LYS A 80 0.55 3.73 -27.34
N GLU A 81 1.60 4.36 -27.81
CA GLU A 81 2.60 3.74 -28.69
C GLU A 81 3.51 2.76 -27.90
N LEU A 82 3.71 3.01 -26.61
CA LEU A 82 4.47 2.11 -25.71
C LEU A 82 3.69 0.85 -25.31
N TYR A 83 2.34 0.91 -25.35
CA TYR A 83 1.44 -0.17 -24.94
C TYR A 83 0.39 -0.39 -26.04
N PRO A 84 0.79 -1.01 -27.17
CA PRO A 84 -0.02 -1.00 -28.39
C PRO A 84 -1.26 -1.88 -28.30
N THR A 85 -1.23 -2.98 -27.55
CA THR A 85 -2.35 -3.91 -27.49
C THR A 85 -3.31 -3.61 -26.35
N PRO A 86 -4.62 -3.90 -26.49
CA PRO A 86 -5.58 -3.83 -25.40
C PRO A 86 -5.15 -4.65 -24.17
N GLU A 87 -4.65 -5.85 -24.42
CA GLU A 87 -4.23 -6.81 -23.38
C GLU A 87 -3.06 -6.27 -22.55
N GLU A 88 -2.07 -5.63 -23.18
CA GLU A 88 -0.97 -4.97 -22.47
C GLU A 88 -1.48 -3.83 -21.59
N ARG A 89 -2.40 -3.02 -22.09
CA ARG A 89 -2.99 -1.93 -21.30
C ARG A 89 -3.86 -2.45 -20.15
N ASP A 90 -4.58 -3.56 -20.37
CA ASP A 90 -5.38 -4.19 -19.34
C ASP A 90 -4.52 -4.85 -18.27
N ALA A 91 -3.41 -5.48 -18.66
CA ALA A 91 -2.42 -5.99 -17.70
C ALA A 91 -1.89 -4.86 -16.80
N MET A 92 -1.61 -3.67 -17.35
CA MET A 92 -1.21 -2.51 -16.55
C MET A 92 -2.32 -2.03 -15.62
N ARG A 93 -3.60 -2.09 -16.03
CA ARG A 93 -4.76 -1.72 -15.21
C ARG A 93 -5.02 -2.66 -14.03
N CYS A 94 -4.46 -3.86 -14.05
CA CYS A 94 -4.49 -4.73 -12.88
C CYS A 94 -3.58 -4.23 -11.75
N VAL A 95 -2.48 -3.56 -12.10
CA VAL A 95 -1.41 -3.22 -11.14
C VAL A 95 -1.86 -2.29 -10.00
N PRO A 96 -2.67 -1.24 -10.21
CA PRO A 96 -3.14 -0.38 -9.11
C PRO A 96 -3.76 -1.12 -7.93
N VAL A 97 -4.46 -2.23 -8.19
CA VAL A 97 -5.04 -3.06 -7.13
C VAL A 97 -4.04 -4.12 -6.65
N PHE A 98 -3.27 -4.71 -7.56
CA PHE A 98 -2.48 -5.90 -7.25
C PHE A 98 -1.15 -5.59 -6.56
N HIS A 99 -0.52 -4.42 -6.82
CA HIS A 99 0.83 -4.10 -6.30
C HIS A 99 0.93 -4.19 -4.77
N ASP A 100 -0.11 -3.79 -4.08
CA ASP A 100 -0.21 -3.73 -2.64
C ASP A 100 -1.21 -4.75 -2.04
N ALA A 101 -1.73 -5.69 -2.85
CA ALA A 101 -2.78 -6.63 -2.43
C ALA A 101 -2.42 -7.44 -1.17
N VAL A 102 -1.14 -7.65 -0.91
CA VAL A 102 -0.63 -8.36 0.26
C VAL A 102 0.34 -7.50 1.09
N LYS A 103 0.07 -6.21 1.16
CA LYS A 103 0.93 -5.19 1.81
C LYS A 103 1.37 -5.52 3.23
N CYS A 104 0.52 -6.16 4.01
CA CYS A 104 0.82 -6.62 5.36
C CYS A 104 1.08 -8.14 5.45
N GLY A 105 1.43 -8.77 4.32
CA GLY A 105 1.54 -10.22 4.21
C GLY A 105 0.19 -10.94 4.28
N TRP A 106 0.16 -12.23 4.00
CA TRP A 106 -1.08 -13.03 3.98
C TRP A 106 -1.77 -13.12 5.35
N ASN A 107 -0.99 -13.03 6.42
CA ASN A 107 -1.50 -13.15 7.80
C ASN A 107 -1.91 -11.79 8.41
N GLY A 108 -1.86 -10.71 7.65
CA GLY A 108 -2.26 -9.38 8.12
C GLY A 108 -1.34 -8.85 9.22
N SER A 109 -0.04 -8.73 8.96
CA SER A 109 0.88 -8.06 9.89
C SER A 109 0.39 -6.65 10.23
N ARG A 110 0.64 -6.21 11.46
CA ARG A 110 0.34 -4.85 11.92
C ARG A 110 0.97 -3.76 11.06
N TYR A 111 2.10 -4.05 10.42
CA TYR A 111 2.86 -3.11 9.59
C TYR A 111 3.05 -3.67 8.20
N THR A 112 3.24 -2.79 7.25
CA THR A 112 3.69 -3.15 5.91
C THR A 112 4.91 -4.05 6.01
N VAL A 113 4.85 -5.22 5.36
CA VAL A 113 6.02 -6.08 5.20
C VAL A 113 6.86 -5.56 4.04
N GLN A 114 8.16 -5.56 4.21
CA GLN A 114 9.05 -4.86 3.29
C GLN A 114 9.14 -5.52 1.92
N ASP A 115 8.96 -6.84 1.88
CA ASP A 115 8.96 -7.67 0.68
C ASP A 115 7.57 -7.86 0.06
N HIS A 116 6.56 -7.02 0.46
CA HIS A 116 5.20 -7.11 -0.11
C HIS A 116 5.15 -7.02 -1.64
N PRO A 117 6.03 -6.27 -2.34
CA PRO A 117 6.03 -6.25 -3.80
C PRO A 117 6.31 -7.64 -4.39
N MET A 118 7.27 -8.37 -3.81
CA MET A 118 7.58 -9.74 -4.21
C MET A 118 6.43 -10.70 -3.89
N LEU A 119 5.76 -10.50 -2.74
CA LEU A 119 4.58 -11.30 -2.36
C LEU A 119 3.42 -11.06 -3.33
N ALA A 120 3.21 -9.82 -3.76
CA ALA A 120 2.19 -9.47 -4.75
C ALA A 120 2.51 -10.09 -6.12
N ALA A 121 3.76 -9.99 -6.58
CA ALA A 121 4.23 -10.61 -7.81
C ALA A 121 4.03 -12.14 -7.78
N LYS A 122 4.44 -12.79 -6.70
CA LYS A 122 4.26 -14.22 -6.50
C LYS A 122 2.78 -14.62 -6.52
N TRP A 123 1.92 -13.84 -5.85
CA TRP A 123 0.47 -14.09 -5.85
C TRP A 123 -0.12 -14.05 -7.25
N VAL A 124 0.27 -13.10 -8.10
CA VAL A 124 -0.19 -13.02 -9.49
C VAL A 124 0.18 -14.27 -10.29
N ILE A 125 1.38 -14.82 -10.08
CA ILE A 125 1.87 -16.01 -10.80
C ILE A 125 1.26 -17.31 -10.28
N GLU A 126 1.14 -17.44 -8.94
CA GLU A 126 0.73 -18.68 -8.27
C GLU A 126 -0.78 -18.75 -7.98
N THR A 127 -1.54 -17.73 -8.38
CA THR A 127 -2.99 -17.72 -8.15
C THR A 127 -3.68 -18.95 -8.73
N THR A 128 -4.66 -19.44 -7.98
CA THR A 128 -5.57 -20.52 -8.43
C THR A 128 -6.76 -19.98 -9.22
N VAL A 129 -6.87 -18.67 -9.39
CA VAL A 129 -7.90 -18.05 -10.22
C VAL A 129 -7.65 -18.42 -11.68
N GLU A 130 -8.55 -19.25 -12.21
CA GLU A 130 -8.44 -19.79 -13.57
C GLU A 130 -9.09 -18.82 -14.57
N HIS A 131 -8.25 -18.20 -15.40
CA HIS A 131 -8.64 -17.44 -16.58
C HIS A 131 -7.62 -17.69 -17.67
N ASP A 132 -8.05 -17.65 -18.91
CA ASP A 132 -7.19 -17.83 -20.09
C ASP A 132 -6.33 -16.58 -20.37
N ILE A 133 -5.63 -16.10 -19.31
CA ILE A 133 -4.67 -15.01 -19.44
C ILE A 133 -3.31 -15.62 -19.77
N PRO A 134 -2.69 -15.23 -20.90
CA PRO A 134 -1.37 -15.71 -21.28
C PRO A 134 -0.34 -15.48 -20.15
N MET A 135 0.53 -16.46 -19.92
CA MET A 135 1.55 -16.37 -18.87
C MET A 135 2.47 -15.16 -19.04
N GLU A 136 2.72 -14.73 -20.25
CA GLU A 136 3.49 -13.51 -20.55
C GLU A 136 2.85 -12.25 -19.95
N HIS A 137 1.52 -12.13 -19.99
CA HIS A 137 0.82 -11.01 -19.38
C HIS A 137 0.76 -11.12 -17.84
N LYS A 138 0.61 -12.34 -17.30
CA LYS A 138 0.72 -12.54 -15.84
C LYS A 138 2.12 -12.18 -15.35
N GLN A 139 3.18 -12.56 -16.09
CA GLN A 139 4.54 -12.18 -15.77
C GLN A 139 4.75 -10.67 -15.87
N MET A 140 4.18 -10.02 -16.88
CA MET A 140 4.23 -8.56 -17.02
C MET A 140 3.58 -7.85 -15.81
N ILE A 141 2.43 -8.32 -15.34
CA ILE A 141 1.77 -7.79 -14.12
C ILE A 141 2.67 -8.02 -12.90
N ALA A 142 3.21 -9.22 -12.74
CA ALA A 142 4.05 -9.58 -11.62
C ALA A 142 5.33 -8.73 -11.56
N ASP A 143 6.02 -8.54 -12.70
CA ASP A 143 7.23 -7.72 -12.80
C ASP A 143 6.94 -6.26 -12.42
N MET A 144 5.81 -5.70 -12.86
CA MET A 144 5.38 -4.36 -12.50
C MET A 144 5.00 -4.25 -11.02
N CYS A 145 4.37 -5.27 -10.45
CA CYS A 145 4.09 -5.32 -9.00
C CYS A 145 5.38 -5.39 -8.18
N GLU A 146 6.38 -6.19 -8.61
CA GLU A 146 7.66 -6.29 -7.91
C GLU A 146 8.43 -4.97 -7.93
N ALA A 147 8.43 -4.28 -9.08
CA ALA A 147 9.24 -3.09 -9.30
C ALA A 147 8.58 -1.78 -8.83
N HIS A 148 7.32 -1.78 -8.37
CA HIS A 148 6.59 -0.55 -8.06
C HIS A 148 7.26 0.32 -6.99
N SER A 149 7.99 -0.29 -6.06
CA SER A 149 8.69 0.44 -4.98
C SER A 149 9.91 1.25 -5.47
N GLY A 150 10.43 1.00 -6.67
CA GLY A 150 11.54 1.75 -7.23
C GLY A 150 12.79 1.75 -6.36
N GLU A 151 13.30 2.94 -6.02
CA GLU A 151 14.50 3.10 -5.17
C GLU A 151 14.29 2.67 -3.72
N TRP A 152 13.06 2.49 -3.24
CA TRP A 152 12.77 1.99 -1.88
C TRP A 152 12.83 0.46 -1.79
N ASN A 153 13.76 -0.14 -2.49
CA ASN A 153 13.95 -1.58 -2.67
C ASN A 153 14.89 -2.23 -1.64
N LYS A 154 15.29 -1.50 -0.59
CA LYS A 154 16.27 -1.96 0.40
C LYS A 154 15.62 -2.36 1.73
N SER A 155 16.18 -3.37 2.36
CA SER A 155 15.86 -3.73 3.74
C SER A 155 16.28 -2.63 4.72
N ARG A 156 15.82 -2.71 5.97
CA ARG A 156 16.26 -1.79 7.04
C ARG A 156 17.78 -1.84 7.29
N SER A 157 18.44 -2.95 6.92
CA SER A 157 19.90 -3.10 6.98
C SER A 157 20.62 -2.53 5.75
N GLY A 158 19.89 -1.99 4.76
CA GLY A 158 20.46 -1.45 3.52
C GLY A 158 20.72 -2.49 2.42
N GLN A 159 20.37 -3.75 2.64
CA GLN A 159 20.46 -4.79 1.61
C GLN A 159 19.36 -4.62 0.56
N VAL A 160 19.70 -4.66 -0.72
CA VAL A 160 18.74 -4.71 -1.83
C VAL A 160 17.98 -6.03 -1.75
N ILE A 161 16.66 -5.97 -1.68
CA ILE A 161 15.75 -7.13 -1.54
C ILE A 161 14.73 -7.23 -2.67
N MET A 162 14.56 -6.18 -3.46
CA MET A 162 13.61 -6.12 -4.58
C MET A 162 14.30 -5.53 -5.80
N SER A 163 13.74 -5.80 -6.98
CA SER A 163 14.21 -5.22 -8.23
C SER A 163 13.84 -3.74 -8.31
N GLU A 164 14.76 -2.92 -8.82
CA GLU A 164 14.40 -1.60 -9.34
C GLU A 164 13.72 -1.73 -10.70
N PRO A 165 12.95 -0.73 -11.17
CA PRO A 165 12.39 -0.75 -12.51
C PRO A 165 13.48 -0.95 -13.57
N ARG A 166 13.26 -1.92 -14.47
CA ARG A 166 14.26 -2.38 -15.46
C ARG A 166 13.91 -1.97 -16.90
N ASN A 167 12.66 -1.59 -17.12
CA ASN A 167 12.15 -1.28 -18.46
C ASN A 167 11.11 -0.15 -18.39
N PRO A 168 10.76 0.47 -19.54
CA PRO A 168 9.83 1.61 -19.57
C PRO A 168 8.47 1.34 -18.93
N ARG A 169 7.95 0.10 -18.95
CA ARG A 169 6.66 -0.26 -18.34
C ARG A 169 6.73 -0.22 -16.81
N GLU A 170 7.78 -0.80 -16.24
CA GLU A 170 8.02 -0.79 -14.80
C GLU A 170 8.24 0.64 -14.29
N PHE A 171 9.04 1.46 -14.99
CA PHE A 171 9.20 2.88 -14.66
C PHE A 171 7.88 3.63 -14.73
N PHE A 172 7.07 3.38 -15.75
CA PHE A 172 5.77 4.04 -15.93
C PHE A 172 4.83 3.75 -14.76
N ILE A 173 4.78 2.50 -14.29
CA ILE A 173 3.98 2.08 -13.14
C ILE A 173 4.50 2.71 -11.86
N HIS A 174 5.81 2.64 -11.61
CA HIS A 174 6.44 3.28 -10.45
C HIS A 174 6.15 4.77 -10.36
N GLU A 175 6.28 5.51 -11.48
CA GLU A 175 5.94 6.93 -11.52
C GLU A 175 4.45 7.21 -11.27
N CYS A 176 3.55 6.34 -11.74
CA CYS A 176 2.12 6.49 -11.47
C CYS A 176 1.82 6.29 -9.98
N ASP A 177 2.45 5.33 -9.32
CA ASP A 177 2.30 5.10 -7.88
C ASP A 177 2.86 6.27 -7.06
N ILE A 178 4.06 6.78 -7.41
CA ILE A 178 4.62 7.98 -6.78
C ILE A 178 3.65 9.16 -6.91
N LEU A 179 3.13 9.43 -8.11
CA LEU A 179 2.20 10.53 -8.34
C LEU A 179 0.91 10.36 -7.52
N ALA A 180 0.39 9.13 -7.44
CA ALA A 180 -0.78 8.81 -6.64
C ALA A 180 -0.57 9.02 -5.12
N SER A 181 0.68 8.99 -4.66
CA SER A 181 1.02 9.19 -3.25
C SER A 181 1.19 10.67 -2.86
N ARG A 182 1.07 11.62 -3.81
CA ARG A 182 1.27 13.04 -3.54
C ARG A 182 0.04 13.69 -2.91
N SER A 183 0.27 14.54 -1.91
CA SER A 183 -0.79 15.23 -1.18
C SER A 183 -1.40 16.41 -1.92
N ASP A 184 -0.74 16.86 -2.97
CA ASP A 184 -1.16 17.96 -3.83
C ASP A 184 -2.03 17.51 -5.01
N LEU A 185 -2.17 16.17 -5.19
CA LEU A 185 -3.12 15.58 -6.11
C LEU A 185 -4.34 15.09 -5.32
N ASP A 186 -5.52 15.40 -5.78
CA ASP A 186 -6.77 14.97 -5.15
C ASP A 186 -7.67 14.25 -6.15
N TYR A 187 -8.29 13.18 -5.70
CA TYR A 187 -9.25 12.40 -6.47
C TYR A 187 -10.65 12.60 -5.88
N LEU A 188 -11.59 13.00 -6.72
CA LEU A 188 -12.98 13.09 -6.30
C LEU A 188 -13.55 11.68 -6.13
N ILE A 189 -13.70 11.27 -4.88
CA ILE A 189 -14.31 9.98 -4.56
C ILE A 189 -15.78 10.02 -4.98
N PRO A 190 -16.24 9.11 -5.86
CA PRO A 190 -17.65 9.01 -6.21
C PRO A 190 -18.51 8.79 -4.99
N ASP A 191 -19.72 9.35 -4.97
CA ASP A 191 -20.62 9.23 -3.81
C ASP A 191 -21.00 7.77 -3.53
N GLU A 192 -21.15 6.96 -4.58
CA GLU A 192 -21.38 5.52 -4.45
C GLU A 192 -20.23 4.80 -3.72
N LEU A 193 -18.98 5.23 -3.92
CA LEU A 193 -17.84 4.66 -3.19
C LEU A 193 -17.80 5.13 -1.75
N LYS A 194 -18.16 6.38 -1.47
CA LYS A 194 -18.30 6.88 -0.08
C LYS A 194 -19.35 6.08 0.69
N GLU A 195 -20.50 5.79 0.07
CA GLU A 195 -21.54 4.95 0.67
C GLU A 195 -21.06 3.52 0.96
N LEU A 196 -20.28 2.92 0.05
CA LEU A 196 -19.72 1.58 0.20
C LEU A 196 -18.66 1.47 1.30
N LEU A 197 -17.82 2.50 1.44
CA LEU A 197 -16.75 2.52 2.43
C LEU A 197 -17.24 2.95 3.82
N GLY A 198 -18.42 3.60 3.88
CA GLY A 198 -18.91 4.28 5.08
C GLY A 198 -18.08 5.52 5.41
N GLU A 199 -18.61 6.38 6.30
CA GLU A 199 -17.93 7.61 6.72
C GLU A 199 -16.70 7.36 7.62
N ASN A 200 -16.52 6.10 8.06
CA ASN A 200 -15.51 5.72 9.03
C ASN A 200 -14.73 4.50 8.55
N VAL A 201 -13.80 4.69 7.62
CA VAL A 201 -12.57 3.92 7.72
C VAL A 201 -11.86 4.45 8.96
N THR A 202 -12.30 3.98 10.11
CA THR A 202 -11.59 4.24 11.34
C THR A 202 -10.26 3.53 11.19
N ILE A 203 -9.21 4.30 10.94
CA ILE A 203 -7.87 3.82 11.17
C ILE A 203 -7.82 3.62 12.69
N GLU A 204 -8.25 2.47 13.14
CA GLU A 204 -7.86 2.01 14.47
C GLU A 204 -6.35 1.85 14.40
N LYS A 205 -5.65 2.96 14.67
CA LYS A 205 -4.26 2.83 15.12
C LYS A 205 -4.39 1.95 16.36
N PRO A 206 -3.92 0.69 16.31
CA PRO A 206 -4.04 -0.16 17.48
C PRO A 206 -3.40 0.62 18.61
N GLU A 207 -4.16 0.92 19.66
CA GLU A 207 -3.63 1.59 20.86
C GLU A 207 -2.45 0.77 21.35
N VAL A 208 -1.26 1.29 21.10
CA VAL A 208 -0.07 0.68 21.68
C VAL A 208 -0.16 0.99 23.16
N LYS A 209 -0.44 -0.02 23.93
CA LYS A 209 -0.41 0.14 25.39
C LYS A 209 1.02 0.47 25.84
N ILE A 210 1.12 1.36 26.82
CA ILE A 210 2.41 1.83 27.32
C ILE A 210 3.30 0.66 27.79
N GLU A 211 2.68 -0.36 28.39
CA GLU A 211 3.36 -1.58 28.87
C GLU A 211 3.92 -2.47 27.77
N ASP A 212 3.40 -2.36 26.55
CA ASP A 212 3.82 -3.18 25.39
C ASP A 212 4.78 -2.44 24.46
N TYR A 213 5.01 -1.13 24.71
CA TYR A 213 5.86 -0.33 23.85
C TYR A 213 7.34 -0.68 24.03
N LYS A 214 7.97 -1.07 22.92
CA LYS A 214 9.42 -1.29 22.85
C LYS A 214 10.09 -0.18 22.05
N PHE A 215 11.25 0.27 22.55
CA PHE A 215 12.06 1.23 21.80
C PHE A 215 12.46 0.66 20.45
N THR A 216 12.21 1.42 19.38
CA THR A 216 12.60 1.05 18.01
C THR A 216 13.98 1.59 17.62
N PHE A 217 14.54 2.49 18.42
CA PHE A 217 15.82 3.17 18.18
C PHE A 217 16.55 3.50 19.48
N GLY A 218 17.77 3.99 19.38
CA GLY A 218 18.57 4.48 20.50
C GLY A 218 19.23 3.37 21.34
N LYS A 219 19.78 3.79 22.49
CA LYS A 219 20.54 2.94 23.41
C LYS A 219 19.75 1.74 23.94
N HIS A 220 18.44 1.92 24.14
CA HIS A 220 17.53 0.93 24.71
C HIS A 220 16.64 0.25 23.64
N LYS A 221 17.09 0.18 22.39
CA LYS A 221 16.35 -0.47 21.31
C LYS A 221 15.99 -1.92 21.66
N GLY A 222 14.70 -2.25 21.58
CA GLY A 222 14.14 -3.58 21.89
C GLY A 222 13.68 -3.75 23.33
N GLU A 223 14.03 -2.83 24.25
CA GLU A 223 13.59 -2.85 25.63
C GLU A 223 12.19 -2.23 25.78
N LEU A 224 11.43 -2.70 26.76
CA LEU A 224 10.13 -2.11 27.09
C LEU A 224 10.33 -0.72 27.71
N ILE A 225 9.49 0.24 27.33
CA ILE A 225 9.56 1.60 27.86
C ILE A 225 9.37 1.64 29.39
N THR A 226 8.53 0.74 29.92
CA THR A 226 8.30 0.61 31.37
C THR A 226 9.53 0.12 32.12
N ASP A 227 10.35 -0.75 31.52
CA ASP A 227 11.60 -1.22 32.11
C ASP A 227 12.68 -0.14 32.08
N VAL A 228 12.75 0.60 30.97
CA VAL A 228 13.64 1.76 30.84
C VAL A 228 13.24 2.86 31.83
N ALA A 229 11.94 3.10 32.06
CA ALA A 229 11.47 4.06 33.05
C ALA A 229 11.88 3.69 34.48
N LYS A 230 11.88 2.40 34.81
CA LYS A 230 12.30 1.90 36.15
C LYS A 230 13.81 1.99 36.36
N ASN A 231 14.59 1.65 35.36
CA ASN A 231 16.02 1.44 35.50
C ASN A 231 16.89 2.59 34.96
N HIS A 232 16.33 3.41 34.09
CA HIS A 232 17.03 4.46 33.33
C HIS A 232 16.11 5.68 33.13
N LYS A 233 15.52 6.19 34.22
CA LYS A 233 14.61 7.34 34.19
C LYS A 233 15.29 8.58 33.60
N ASP A 234 16.56 8.78 33.89
CA ASP A 234 17.41 9.83 33.34
C ASP A 234 17.46 9.84 31.80
N TYR A 235 17.40 8.65 31.17
CA TYR A 235 17.36 8.54 29.72
C TYR A 235 16.02 9.06 29.15
N LEU A 236 14.90 8.78 29.79
CA LEU A 236 13.60 9.30 29.38
C LEU A 236 13.51 10.81 29.57
N GLU A 237 14.05 11.34 30.68
CA GLU A 237 14.14 12.78 30.92
C GLU A 237 14.98 13.47 29.85
N TRP A 238 16.16 12.89 29.53
CA TRP A 238 16.99 13.40 28.46
C TRP A 238 16.28 13.38 27.10
N MET A 239 15.56 12.29 26.77
CA MET A 239 14.78 12.20 25.53
C MET A 239 13.72 13.28 25.43
N ARG A 240 12.96 13.52 26.52
CA ARG A 240 11.94 14.56 26.59
C ARG A 240 12.53 15.94 26.29
N ASP A 241 13.70 16.22 26.84
CA ASP A 241 14.30 17.55 26.83
C ASP A 241 15.14 17.83 25.56
N ASN A 242 15.63 16.78 24.89
CA ASN A 242 16.59 16.92 23.79
C ASN A 242 16.13 16.33 22.44
N MET A 243 14.96 15.68 22.40
CA MET A 243 14.48 15.05 21.15
C MET A 243 13.10 15.56 20.74
N SER A 244 12.90 15.69 19.43
CA SER A 244 11.56 15.88 18.86
C SER A 244 10.84 14.55 18.82
N LEU A 245 10.09 14.25 19.88
CA LEU A 245 9.36 12.98 20.04
C LEU A 245 8.03 13.00 19.29
N GLN A 246 7.71 11.89 18.63
CA GLN A 246 6.43 11.65 17.97
C GLN A 246 5.52 10.78 18.85
N GLU A 247 4.21 10.87 18.61
CA GLU A 247 3.24 9.96 19.25
C GLU A 247 3.42 8.50 18.77
N PRO A 248 3.18 7.48 19.61
CA PRO A 248 2.72 7.59 20.99
C PRO A 248 3.86 7.78 22.02
N LEU A 249 5.13 7.74 21.59
CA LEU A 249 6.28 7.79 22.49
C LEU A 249 6.31 9.05 23.36
N LYS A 250 5.92 10.19 22.79
CA LYS A 250 5.84 11.47 23.51
C LYS A 250 4.90 11.38 24.71
N THR A 251 3.68 10.92 24.50
CA THR A 251 2.66 10.75 25.54
C THR A 251 3.12 9.73 26.59
N PHE A 252 3.74 8.62 26.18
CA PHE A 252 4.21 7.59 27.10
C PHE A 252 5.32 8.10 28.01
N ILE A 253 6.29 8.83 27.48
CA ILE A 253 7.35 9.45 28.29
C ILE A 253 6.79 10.47 29.27
N GLN A 254 5.86 11.31 28.85
CA GLN A 254 5.19 12.26 29.73
C GLN A 254 4.45 11.56 30.86
N THR A 255 3.73 10.48 30.58
CA THR A 255 2.99 9.70 31.58
C THR A 255 3.92 9.01 32.57
N LEU A 256 5.06 8.46 32.11
CA LEU A 256 6.01 7.74 32.98
C LEU A 256 6.91 8.66 33.83
N LEU A 257 7.00 9.94 33.44
CA LEU A 257 7.80 10.93 34.16
C LEU A 257 6.95 11.82 35.09
N ALA A 258 5.61 11.77 34.96
CA ALA A 258 4.67 12.48 35.86
C ALA A 258 4.64 11.82 37.23
#